data_9c92d3456911552251a7a609292acb3b
#
_entry.id   9c92d3456911552251a7a609292acb3b
#
_cell.length_a   1.000
_cell.length_b   1.000
_cell.length_c   1.000
_cell.angle_alpha   90.00
_cell.angle_beta   90.00
_cell.angle_gamma   90.00
#
_symmetry.space_group_name_H-M   'P 1'
#
loop_
_entity.id
_entity.type
_entity.pdbx_description
1 polymer ?
#
loop_
_entity_poly.entity_id
_entity_poly.type
_entity_poly.pdbx_seq_one_letter_code
_entity_poly.pdbx_strand_id
1 'polypeptide(L)'
;MYYKLFPLWRTFLRELGMEVVTSDGEIQQIVRKGVTFYEDSCFPLKLLIPHSQSLVGKVDALFLPRLISLDGHYILCPKFRGAPDVLRLALKDTLEIWDGVVDLRQGRMGLQAFFDDMAKRT
;
A
#
# COMPACT_ATOMS: atom_id res chain seq x y z
N MET A 1 -10.34 4.96 -2.42
CA MET A 1 -9.77 4.47 -1.13
C MET A 1 -8.67 5.34 -0.57
N TYR A 2 -7.73 5.78 -1.39
CA TYR A 2 -6.61 6.65 -0.98
C TYR A 2 -7.08 7.85 -0.12
N TYR A 3 -7.95 8.70 -0.63
CA TYR A 3 -8.41 9.91 0.08
C TYR A 3 -9.13 9.63 1.41
N LYS A 4 -9.70 8.44 1.60
CA LYS A 4 -10.36 8.07 2.86
C LYS A 4 -9.38 7.55 3.91
N LEU A 5 -8.39 6.79 3.50
CA LEU A 5 -7.47 6.08 4.41
C LEU A 5 -6.15 6.83 4.61
N PHE A 6 -5.73 7.64 3.66
CA PHE A 6 -4.44 8.33 3.73
C PHE A 6 -4.27 9.23 4.96
N PRO A 7 -5.26 10.05 5.39
CA PRO A 7 -5.12 10.84 6.61
C PRO A 7 -4.85 9.98 7.85
N LEU A 8 -5.53 8.83 7.96
CA LEU A 8 -5.33 7.87 9.05
C LEU A 8 -3.90 7.32 9.03
N TRP A 9 -3.47 6.80 7.90
CA TRP A 9 -2.13 6.21 7.74
C TRP A 9 -1.02 7.22 7.92
N ARG A 10 -1.19 8.42 7.38
CA ARG A 10 -0.21 9.51 7.56
C ARG A 10 -0.02 9.86 9.03
N THR A 11 -1.12 10.02 9.78
CA THR A 11 -1.05 10.30 11.22
C THR A 11 -0.38 9.15 11.96
N PHE A 12 -0.81 7.91 11.70
CA PHE A 12 -0.23 6.73 12.34
C PHE A 12 1.29 6.62 12.12
N LEU A 13 1.76 6.74 10.88
CA LEU A 13 3.18 6.66 10.57
C LEU A 13 4.00 7.80 11.20
N ARG A 14 3.43 9.02 11.25
CA ARG A 14 4.09 10.16 11.90
C ARG A 14 4.21 9.99 13.41
N GLU A 15 3.19 9.46 14.06
CA GLU A 15 3.22 9.15 15.51
C GLU A 15 4.28 8.08 15.83
N LEU A 16 4.60 7.21 14.89
CA LEU A 16 5.73 6.28 14.98
C LEU A 16 7.11 6.91 14.67
N GLY A 17 7.15 8.23 14.43
CA GLY A 17 8.40 8.96 14.16
C GLY A 17 8.89 8.90 12.72
N MET A 18 8.04 8.46 11.77
CA MET A 18 8.44 8.33 10.37
C MET A 18 8.11 9.58 9.56
N GLU A 19 8.98 9.90 8.62
CA GLU A 19 8.69 10.87 7.57
C GLU A 19 7.87 10.23 6.47
N VAL A 20 6.72 10.81 6.13
CA VAL A 20 5.81 10.28 5.12
C VAL A 20 5.98 11.02 3.81
N VAL A 21 6.48 10.32 2.81
CA VAL A 21 6.64 10.78 1.43
C VAL A 21 5.55 10.17 0.55
N THR A 22 4.99 10.96 -0.35
CA THR A 22 3.96 10.52 -1.30
C THR A 22 4.46 10.60 -2.74
N SER A 23 3.87 9.80 -3.61
CA SER A 23 4.20 9.75 -5.04
C SER A 23 3.42 10.78 -5.87
N ASP A 24 3.28 12.00 -5.37
CA ASP A 24 2.42 13.05 -5.95
C ASP A 24 3.00 13.75 -7.19
N GLY A 25 4.20 13.33 -7.66
CA GLY A 25 4.81 13.89 -8.87
C GLY A 25 4.19 13.32 -10.14
N GLU A 26 4.22 14.09 -11.21
CA GLU A 26 4.00 13.72 -12.62
C GLU A 26 2.91 12.66 -12.90
N ILE A 27 1.71 12.86 -12.34
CA ILE A 27 0.56 11.95 -12.47
C ILE A 27 0.32 11.52 -13.92
N GLN A 28 0.48 12.41 -14.90
CA GLN A 28 0.29 12.09 -16.32
C GLN A 28 1.26 11.03 -16.83
N GLN A 29 2.53 11.10 -16.45
CA GLN A 29 3.53 10.09 -16.83
C GLN A 29 3.27 8.77 -16.14
N ILE A 30 2.86 8.80 -14.87
CA ILE A 30 2.49 7.62 -14.09
C ILE A 30 1.29 6.91 -14.72
N VAL A 31 0.24 7.64 -15.07
CA VAL A 31 -0.95 7.10 -15.74
C VAL A 31 -0.57 6.50 -17.10
N ARG A 32 0.21 7.20 -17.90
CA ARG A 32 0.65 6.69 -19.21
C ARG A 32 1.43 5.39 -19.08
N LYS A 33 2.40 5.29 -18.16
CA LYS A 33 3.15 4.06 -17.90
C LYS A 33 2.21 2.92 -17.45
N GLY A 34 1.30 3.18 -16.52
CA GLY A 34 0.36 2.18 -16.03
C GLY A 34 -0.54 1.62 -17.13
N VAL A 35 -1.09 2.47 -17.97
CA VAL A 35 -1.98 2.04 -19.07
C VAL A 35 -1.21 1.27 -20.15
N THR A 36 0.01 1.69 -20.48
CA THR A 36 0.80 1.06 -21.56
C THR A 36 1.39 -0.28 -21.17
N PHE A 37 1.87 -0.44 -19.93
CA PHE A 37 2.63 -1.64 -19.54
C PHE A 37 1.82 -2.70 -18.79
N TYR A 38 0.62 -2.39 -18.33
CA TYR A 38 -0.19 -3.30 -17.49
C TYR A 38 -1.62 -3.42 -18.01
N GLU A 39 -1.77 -3.70 -19.31
CA GLU A 39 -3.06 -3.71 -20.02
C GLU A 39 -4.10 -4.62 -19.39
N ASP A 40 -3.70 -5.81 -18.95
CA ASP A 40 -4.61 -6.83 -18.38
C ASP A 40 -4.99 -6.60 -16.92
N SER A 41 -4.51 -5.51 -16.30
CA SER A 41 -4.79 -5.21 -14.91
C SER A 41 -5.96 -4.22 -14.76
N CYS A 42 -6.64 -4.24 -13.62
CA CYS A 42 -7.62 -3.20 -13.31
C CYS A 42 -6.92 -1.84 -13.09
N PHE A 43 -7.64 -0.75 -13.33
CA PHE A 43 -7.08 0.60 -13.30
C PHE A 43 -6.33 0.94 -12.00
N PRO A 44 -6.83 0.63 -10.79
CA PRO A 44 -6.07 0.89 -9.56
C PRO A 44 -4.72 0.18 -9.51
N LEU A 45 -4.65 -1.06 -9.99
CA LEU A 45 -3.39 -1.82 -10.02
C LEU A 45 -2.42 -1.27 -11.08
N LYS A 46 -2.96 -0.82 -12.23
CA LYS A 46 -2.15 -0.15 -13.27
C LYS A 46 -1.44 1.09 -12.73
N LEU A 47 -2.04 1.81 -11.81
CA LEU A 47 -1.44 3.00 -11.21
C LEU A 47 -0.49 2.66 -10.06
N LEU A 48 -0.76 1.60 -9.32
CA LEU A 48 0.01 1.23 -8.13
C LEU A 48 1.50 1.00 -8.45
N ILE A 49 1.80 0.26 -9.51
CA ILE A 49 3.18 -0.08 -9.87
C ILE A 49 4.00 1.15 -10.25
N PRO A 50 3.58 2.01 -11.19
CA PRO A 50 4.37 3.20 -11.54
C PRO A 50 4.46 4.22 -10.41
N HIS A 51 3.43 4.36 -9.54
CA HIS A 51 3.53 5.17 -8.33
C HIS A 51 4.63 4.63 -7.40
N SER A 52 4.65 3.32 -7.17
CA SER A 52 5.67 2.68 -6.33
C SER A 52 7.07 2.79 -6.94
N GLN A 53 7.20 2.62 -8.25
CA GLN A 53 8.47 2.80 -8.96
C GLN A 53 9.02 4.23 -8.82
N SER A 54 8.15 5.25 -8.77
CA SER A 54 8.58 6.64 -8.60
C SER A 54 9.19 6.95 -7.23
N LEU A 55 8.95 6.08 -6.24
CA LEU A 55 9.47 6.19 -4.89
C LEU A 55 10.77 5.41 -4.67
N VAL A 56 11.15 4.51 -5.56
CA VAL A 56 12.41 3.75 -5.46
C VAL A 56 13.60 4.72 -5.41
N GLY A 57 14.48 4.53 -4.43
CA GLY A 57 15.62 5.39 -4.18
C GLY A 57 15.31 6.73 -3.49
N LYS A 58 14.04 6.98 -3.15
CA LYS A 58 13.61 8.19 -2.43
C LYS A 58 13.10 7.90 -1.02
N VAL A 59 12.76 6.66 -0.73
CA VAL A 59 12.24 6.21 0.57
C VAL A 59 12.92 4.90 0.98
N ASP A 60 12.93 4.62 2.27
CA ASP A 60 13.52 3.39 2.83
C ASP A 60 12.54 2.21 2.73
N ALA A 61 11.25 2.48 2.87
CA ALA A 61 10.21 1.46 2.78
C ALA A 61 8.92 2.00 2.15
N LEU A 62 8.13 1.11 1.55
CA LEU A 62 6.82 1.40 1.01
C LEU A 62 5.74 0.83 1.94
N PHE A 63 4.90 1.70 2.50
CA PHE A 63 3.75 1.29 3.30
C PHE A 63 2.57 0.93 2.40
N LEU A 64 2.25 -0.36 2.33
CA LEU A 64 1.14 -0.88 1.53
C LEU A 64 0.42 -2.00 2.28
N PRO A 65 -0.51 -1.68 3.19
CA PRO A 65 -1.21 -2.69 3.97
C PRO A 65 -2.09 -3.59 3.10
N ARG A 66 -2.17 -4.87 3.47
CA ARG A 66 -3.08 -5.84 2.86
C ARG A 66 -4.47 -5.63 3.42
N LEU A 67 -5.33 -4.98 2.63
CA LEU A 67 -6.69 -4.69 3.04
C LEU A 67 -7.59 -5.89 2.72
N ILE A 68 -8.11 -6.56 3.76
CA ILE A 68 -9.03 -7.69 3.60
C ILE A 68 -10.47 -7.25 3.84
N SER A 69 -10.76 -6.62 4.97
CA SER A 69 -12.07 -6.07 5.28
C SER A 69 -11.92 -4.77 6.07
N LEU A 70 -12.70 -3.75 5.70
CA LEU A 70 -12.70 -2.42 6.33
C LEU A 70 -13.98 -2.12 7.12
N ASP A 71 -14.99 -2.97 7.03
CA ASP A 71 -16.28 -2.79 7.73
C ASP A 71 -16.65 -3.98 8.63
N GLY A 72 -15.82 -5.01 8.64
CA GLY A 72 -16.05 -6.22 9.41
C GLY A 72 -17.04 -7.22 8.78
N HIS A 73 -17.65 -6.90 7.64
CA HIS A 73 -18.66 -7.73 6.99
C HIS A 73 -18.24 -8.20 5.59
N TYR A 74 -17.77 -7.29 4.76
CA TYR A 74 -17.43 -7.58 3.37
C TYR A 74 -15.93 -7.76 3.18
N ILE A 75 -15.58 -8.70 2.31
CA ILE A 75 -14.21 -8.91 1.86
C ILE A 75 -13.95 -8.04 0.64
N LEU A 76 -12.84 -7.31 0.67
CA LEU A 76 -12.39 -6.51 -0.46
C LEU A 76 -11.90 -7.39 -1.60
N CYS A 77 -11.80 -6.80 -2.79
CA CYS A 77 -11.29 -7.47 -3.98
C CYS A 77 -9.94 -8.16 -3.70
N PRO A 78 -9.75 -9.43 -4.13
CA PRO A 78 -8.50 -10.17 -3.94
C PRO A 78 -7.24 -9.44 -4.42
N LYS A 79 -7.37 -8.53 -5.39
CA LYS A 79 -6.25 -7.71 -5.89
C LYS A 79 -5.67 -6.76 -4.85
N PHE A 80 -6.47 -6.26 -3.91
CA PHE A 80 -5.96 -5.47 -2.78
C PHE A 80 -5.16 -6.32 -1.80
N ARG A 81 -5.57 -7.55 -1.61
CA ARG A 81 -4.85 -8.52 -0.77
C ARG A 81 -3.52 -8.92 -1.39
N GLY A 82 -3.48 -9.15 -2.70
CA GLY A 82 -2.29 -9.59 -3.43
C GLY A 82 -1.39 -8.45 -3.93
N ALA A 83 -1.80 -7.20 -3.80
CA ALA A 83 -1.05 -6.06 -4.33
C ALA A 83 0.41 -5.97 -3.85
N PRO A 84 0.74 -6.20 -2.56
CA PRO A 84 2.13 -6.20 -2.11
C PRO A 84 3.00 -7.26 -2.79
N ASP A 85 2.45 -8.44 -3.07
CA ASP A 85 3.19 -9.52 -3.73
C ASP A 85 3.48 -9.19 -5.19
N VAL A 86 2.49 -8.62 -5.88
CA VAL A 86 2.68 -8.10 -7.25
C VAL A 86 3.76 -7.02 -7.28
N LEU A 87 3.77 -6.12 -6.31
CA LEU A 87 4.79 -5.08 -6.23
C LEU A 87 6.18 -5.64 -5.95
N ARG A 88 6.35 -6.63 -5.06
CA ARG A 88 7.64 -7.27 -4.84
C ARG A 88 8.23 -7.80 -6.13
N LEU A 89 7.42 -8.50 -6.92
CA LEU A 89 7.83 -9.00 -8.23
C LEU A 89 8.17 -7.87 -9.20
N ALA A 90 7.32 -6.84 -9.27
CA ALA A 90 7.52 -5.71 -10.19
C ALA A 90 8.73 -4.84 -9.84
N LEU A 91 9.01 -4.67 -8.56
CA LEU A 91 10.15 -3.88 -8.05
C LEU A 91 11.41 -4.72 -7.84
N LYS A 92 11.37 -6.04 -8.09
CA LYS A 92 12.50 -6.97 -7.93
C LYS A 92 13.19 -6.82 -6.56
N ASP A 93 12.38 -6.71 -5.51
CA ASP A 93 12.84 -6.51 -4.12
C ASP A 93 13.80 -5.33 -3.90
N THR A 94 13.74 -4.31 -4.76
CA THR A 94 14.57 -3.10 -4.62
C THR A 94 14.10 -2.15 -3.52
N LEU A 95 12.91 -2.38 -2.97
CA LEU A 95 12.30 -1.56 -1.93
C LEU A 95 11.59 -2.45 -0.92
N GLU A 96 11.84 -2.22 0.36
CA GLU A 96 11.11 -2.93 1.43
C GLU A 96 9.62 -2.57 1.40
N ILE A 97 8.73 -3.55 1.54
CA ILE A 97 7.29 -3.34 1.56
C ILE A 97 6.72 -3.73 2.91
N TRP A 98 6.13 -2.75 3.59
CA TRP A 98 5.42 -2.92 4.85
C TRP A 98 3.95 -3.20 4.58
N ASP A 99 3.58 -4.46 4.63
CA ASP A 99 2.31 -5.00 4.15
C ASP A 99 1.46 -5.66 5.24
N GLY A 100 1.48 -5.13 6.44
CA GLY A 100 0.63 -5.63 7.54
C GLY A 100 -0.83 -5.85 7.12
N VAL A 101 -1.46 -6.87 7.70
CA VAL A 101 -2.84 -7.28 7.34
C VAL A 101 -3.87 -6.46 8.12
N VAL A 102 -4.82 -5.85 7.42
CA VAL A 102 -5.98 -5.15 8.00
C VAL A 102 -7.25 -5.93 7.70
N ASP A 103 -7.78 -6.61 8.71
CA ASP A 103 -9.02 -7.38 8.61
C ASP A 103 -9.93 -7.08 9.81
N LEU A 104 -10.89 -6.18 9.62
CA LEU A 104 -11.81 -5.77 10.69
C LEU A 104 -12.85 -6.84 11.05
N ARG A 105 -12.94 -7.95 10.32
CA ARG A 105 -13.79 -9.09 10.71
C ARG A 105 -13.28 -9.77 11.98
N GLN A 106 -11.99 -9.63 12.25
CA GLN A 106 -11.35 -10.13 13.48
C GLN A 106 -11.45 -9.12 14.65
N GLY A 107 -12.16 -8.01 14.46
CA GLY A 107 -12.36 -6.99 15.47
C GLY A 107 -11.04 -6.41 15.99
N ARG A 108 -10.99 -6.19 17.31
CA ARG A 108 -9.79 -5.60 17.95
C ARG A 108 -8.53 -6.47 17.80
N MET A 109 -8.68 -7.79 17.75
CA MET A 109 -7.53 -8.71 17.62
C MET A 109 -6.80 -8.52 16.28
N GLY A 110 -7.54 -8.32 15.19
CA GLY A 110 -6.94 -8.07 13.87
C GLY A 110 -6.19 -6.74 13.81
N LEU A 111 -6.75 -5.70 14.42
CA LEU A 111 -6.08 -4.40 14.51
C LEU A 111 -4.84 -4.46 15.42
N GLN A 112 -4.92 -5.14 16.54
CA GLN A 112 -3.78 -5.31 17.45
C GLN A 112 -2.62 -6.01 16.73
N ALA A 113 -2.90 -7.12 16.05
CA ALA A 113 -1.91 -7.85 15.28
C ALA A 113 -1.24 -6.99 14.20
N PHE A 114 -2.03 -6.14 13.52
CA PHE A 114 -1.48 -5.18 12.56
C PHE A 114 -0.53 -4.17 13.22
N PHE A 115 -0.93 -3.57 14.32
CA PHE A 115 -0.10 -2.59 15.02
C PHE A 115 1.16 -3.21 15.61
N ASP A 116 1.08 -4.44 16.15
CA ASP A 116 2.22 -5.18 16.67
C ASP A 116 3.23 -5.51 15.55
N ASP A 117 2.74 -5.89 14.35
CA ASP A 117 3.60 -6.12 13.19
C ASP A 117 4.29 -4.83 12.74
N MET A 118 3.56 -3.73 12.68
CA MET A 118 4.15 -2.43 12.31
C MET A 118 5.18 -1.95 13.33
N ALA A 119 4.91 -2.11 14.62
CA ALA A 119 5.84 -1.72 15.69
C ALA A 119 7.17 -2.52 15.64
N LYS A 120 7.15 -3.77 15.19
CA LYS A 120 8.37 -4.57 15.02
C LYS A 120 9.24 -4.12 13.85
N ARG A 121 8.67 -3.44 12.88
CA ARG A 121 9.37 -2.96 11.68
C ARG A 121 9.97 -1.56 11.87
N THR A 122 9.55 -0.88 12.91
CA THR A 122 10.09 0.42 13.31
C THR A 122 11.20 0.24 14.34
#